data_85e8c13e86ba739ea5dc7279c03b9b5f
#
_entry.id   85e8c13e86ba739ea5dc7279c03b9b5f
#
_cell.length_a   1.000
_cell.length_b   1.000
_cell.length_c   1.000
_cell.angle_alpha   90.00
_cell.angle_beta   90.00
_cell.angle_gamma   90.00
#
_symmetry.space_group_name_H-M   'P 1'
#
loop_
_entity.id
_entity.type
_entity.pdbx_description
1 polymer ?
#
loop_
_entity_poly.entity_id
_entity_poly.type
_entity_poly.pdbx_seq_one_letter_code
_entity_poly.pdbx_strand_id
1 'polypeptide(L)'
;MSYTHKDNTDEVLSALEKAKKRGLEAIGLVAEGHAKKLTPVDTGRLRNSISHATDGEAAYIGTNVEYGPYVELGSPTIKAHHMLQKAATEHTDEYKRLMEDSMKNA
;
A
#
# COMPACT_ATOMS: atom_id res chain seq x y z
N MET A 1 -26.96 -27.90 14.77
CA MET A 1 -25.84 -28.31 14.58
C MET A 1 -24.57 -27.50 14.56
N SER A 2 -23.76 -27.74 15.55
CA SER A 2 -22.53 -27.01 15.73
C SER A 2 -21.53 -27.22 14.57
N TYR A 3 -21.54 -28.38 13.95
CA TYR A 3 -20.65 -28.65 12.83
C TYR A 3 -20.92 -27.76 11.62
N THR A 4 -22.19 -27.61 11.26
CA THR A 4 -22.57 -26.76 10.14
C THR A 4 -22.18 -25.31 10.40
N HIS A 5 -22.41 -24.82 11.61
CA HIS A 5 -22.02 -23.47 11.98
C HIS A 5 -20.52 -23.30 11.95
N LYS A 6 -19.78 -24.28 12.47
CA LYS A 6 -18.32 -24.23 12.49
C LYS A 6 -17.75 -24.19 11.08
N ASP A 7 -18.26 -25.03 10.18
CA ASP A 7 -17.81 -25.06 8.78
C ASP A 7 -18.11 -23.74 8.08
N ASN A 8 -19.31 -23.19 8.29
CA ASN A 8 -19.68 -21.89 7.73
C ASN A 8 -18.79 -20.77 8.25
N THR A 9 -18.46 -20.83 9.55
CA THR A 9 -17.57 -19.84 10.16
C THR A 9 -16.19 -19.88 9.51
N ASP A 10 -15.63 -21.06 9.32
CA ASP A 10 -14.32 -21.22 8.69
C ASP A 10 -14.34 -20.70 7.26
N GLU A 11 -15.39 -20.96 6.49
CA GLU A 11 -15.54 -20.44 5.14
C GLU A 11 -15.63 -18.92 5.12
N VAL A 12 -16.40 -18.35 6.05
CA VAL A 12 -16.54 -16.90 6.15
C VAL A 12 -15.21 -16.26 6.52
N LEU A 13 -14.49 -16.81 7.49
CA LEU A 13 -13.18 -16.28 7.89
C LEU A 13 -12.19 -16.37 6.74
N SER A 14 -12.19 -17.46 5.99
CA SER A 14 -11.33 -17.62 4.83
C SER A 14 -11.65 -16.58 3.75
N ALA A 15 -12.92 -16.34 3.48
CA ALA A 15 -13.35 -15.33 2.51
C ALA A 15 -12.94 -13.93 2.94
N LEU A 16 -13.06 -13.62 4.23
CA LEU A 16 -12.65 -12.32 4.77
C LEU A 16 -11.13 -12.13 4.67
N GLU A 17 -10.35 -13.17 4.95
CA GLU A 17 -8.90 -13.10 4.82
C GLU A 17 -8.49 -12.84 3.37
N LYS A 18 -9.12 -13.51 2.42
CA LYS A 18 -8.85 -13.30 1.00
C LYS A 18 -9.23 -11.88 0.57
N ALA A 19 -10.38 -11.38 1.04
CA ALA A 19 -10.83 -10.03 0.74
C ALA A 19 -9.88 -8.99 1.31
N LYS A 20 -9.38 -9.20 2.52
CA LYS A 20 -8.39 -8.35 3.16
C LYS A 20 -7.11 -8.27 2.34
N LYS A 21 -6.61 -9.43 1.89
CA LYS A 21 -5.40 -9.49 1.06
C LYS A 21 -5.59 -8.74 -0.26
N ARG A 22 -6.73 -8.91 -0.91
CA ARG A 22 -7.03 -8.18 -2.15
C ARG A 22 -7.09 -6.67 -1.91
N GLY A 23 -7.71 -6.27 -0.79
CA GLY A 23 -7.80 -4.86 -0.41
C GLY A 23 -6.42 -4.25 -0.15
N LEU A 24 -5.57 -4.96 0.57
CA LEU A 24 -4.20 -4.50 0.84
C LEU A 24 -3.38 -4.39 -0.44
N GLU A 25 -3.53 -5.35 -1.35
CA GLU A 25 -2.84 -5.30 -2.64
C GLU A 25 -3.30 -4.10 -3.47
N ALA A 26 -4.60 -3.83 -3.50
CA ALA A 26 -5.15 -2.66 -4.20
C ALA A 26 -4.62 -1.36 -3.59
N ILE A 27 -4.60 -1.27 -2.27
CA ILE A 27 -4.07 -0.10 -1.56
C ILE A 27 -2.59 0.08 -1.87
N GLY A 28 -1.81 -0.99 -1.81
CA GLY A 28 -0.38 -0.93 -2.11
C GLY A 28 -0.11 -0.43 -3.52
N LEU A 29 -0.86 -0.94 -4.49
CA LEU A 29 -0.71 -0.54 -5.89
C LEU A 29 -1.04 0.95 -6.08
N VAL A 30 -2.13 1.42 -5.49
CA VAL A 30 -2.53 2.83 -5.59
C VAL A 30 -1.53 3.73 -4.87
N ALA A 31 -1.08 3.33 -3.68
CA ALA A 31 -0.08 4.09 -2.93
C ALA A 31 1.25 4.19 -3.69
N GLU A 32 1.67 3.09 -4.34
CA GLU A 32 2.84 3.10 -5.21
C GLU A 32 2.69 4.14 -6.32
N GLY A 33 1.52 4.19 -6.96
CA GLY A 33 1.22 5.17 -8.00
C GLY A 33 1.29 6.60 -7.50
N HIS A 34 0.73 6.87 -6.31
CA HIS A 34 0.81 8.20 -5.70
C HIS A 34 2.25 8.59 -5.37
N ALA A 35 3.03 7.67 -4.82
CA ALA A 35 4.44 7.93 -4.52
C ALA A 35 5.22 8.25 -5.78
N LYS A 36 4.98 7.50 -6.85
CA LYS A 36 5.65 7.75 -8.14
C LYS A 36 5.33 9.13 -8.70
N LYS A 37 4.09 9.58 -8.55
CA LYS A 37 3.69 10.92 -9.01
C LYS A 37 4.41 12.04 -8.25
N LEU A 38 4.71 11.82 -6.99
CA LEU A 38 5.38 12.80 -6.14
C LEU A 38 6.89 12.74 -6.23
N THR A 39 7.43 11.71 -6.89
CA THR A 39 8.88 11.51 -6.99
C THR A 39 9.44 12.37 -8.10
N PRO A 40 10.50 13.16 -7.85
CA PRO A 40 11.14 13.94 -8.90
C PRO A 40 11.74 12.99 -9.96
N VAL A 41 11.59 13.37 -11.23
CA VAL A 41 12.05 12.56 -12.33
C VAL A 41 13.26 13.22 -12.97
N ASP A 42 14.43 12.69 -12.67
CA ASP A 42 15.66 13.09 -13.35
C ASP A 42 16.00 12.04 -14.41
N THR A 43 16.37 10.83 -13.97
CA THR A 43 16.59 9.71 -14.89
C THR A 43 15.44 8.71 -14.89
N GLY A 44 14.49 8.84 -13.98
CA GLY A 44 13.41 7.88 -13.78
C GLY A 44 13.80 6.69 -12.90
N ARG A 45 15.06 6.58 -12.52
CA ARG A 45 15.54 5.44 -11.73
C ARG A 45 14.85 5.34 -10.40
N LEU A 46 14.75 6.45 -9.65
CA LEU A 46 14.10 6.46 -8.34
C LEU A 46 12.61 6.15 -8.48
N ARG A 47 11.91 6.87 -9.38
CA ARG A 47 10.48 6.66 -9.60
C ARG A 47 10.18 5.20 -9.96
N ASN A 48 10.96 4.64 -10.87
CA ASN A 48 10.73 3.27 -11.35
C ASN A 48 11.07 2.22 -10.28
N SER A 49 11.86 2.57 -9.27
CA SER A 49 12.21 1.66 -8.19
C SER A 49 11.14 1.58 -7.10
N ILE A 50 10.21 2.53 -7.06
CA ILE A 50 9.17 2.51 -6.03
C ILE A 50 8.26 1.32 -6.28
N SER A 51 8.06 0.52 -5.24
CA SER A 51 7.27 -0.68 -5.30
C SER A 51 6.43 -0.82 -4.04
N HIS A 52 5.54 -1.79 -4.04
CA HIS A 52 4.72 -2.09 -2.87
C HIS A 52 4.84 -3.57 -2.53
N ALA A 53 4.50 -3.89 -1.28
CA ALA A 53 4.45 -5.25 -0.79
C ALA A 53 3.37 -5.35 0.28
N THR A 54 2.86 -6.54 0.50
CA THR A 54 1.89 -6.79 1.55
C THR A 54 2.29 -8.05 2.33
N ASP A 55 1.90 -8.09 3.61
CA ASP A 55 2.16 -9.25 4.46
C ASP A 55 0.87 -9.85 5.03
N GLY A 56 -0.28 -9.46 4.51
CA GLY A 56 -1.58 -9.90 5.01
C GLY A 56 -2.16 -9.01 6.10
N GLU A 57 -1.35 -8.16 6.72
CA GLU A 57 -1.79 -7.23 7.76
C GLU A 57 -1.65 -5.78 7.33
N ALA A 58 -0.68 -5.48 6.49
CA ALA A 58 -0.40 -4.11 6.07
C ALA A 58 0.13 -4.08 4.65
N ALA A 59 -0.03 -2.93 4.01
CA ALA A 59 0.59 -2.64 2.72
C ALA A 59 1.76 -1.68 2.97
N TYR A 60 2.84 -1.91 2.25
CA TYR A 60 4.07 -1.13 2.37
C TYR A 60 4.48 -0.59 1.01
N ILE A 61 5.02 0.61 0.99
CA ILE A 61 5.65 1.18 -0.21
C ILE A 61 7.10 1.56 0.13
N GLY A 62 7.96 1.45 -0.85
CA GLY A 62 9.37 1.76 -0.61
C GLY A 62 10.21 1.74 -1.87
N THR A 63 11.49 2.01 -1.70
CA THR A 63 12.47 1.98 -2.75
C THR A 63 13.76 1.33 -2.23
N ASN A 64 14.47 0.65 -3.14
CA ASN A 64 15.78 0.09 -2.83
C ASN A 64 16.93 0.93 -3.41
N VAL A 65 16.62 2.11 -3.96
CA VAL A 65 17.65 3.00 -4.48
C VAL A 65 18.35 3.69 -3.33
N GLU A 66 19.68 3.69 -3.33
CA GLU A 66 20.51 4.15 -2.23
C GLU A 66 20.33 5.62 -1.87
N TYR A 67 19.97 6.46 -2.84
CA TYR A 67 19.72 7.88 -2.58
C TYR A 67 18.27 8.21 -2.26
N GLY A 68 17.40 7.20 -2.25
CA GLY A 68 15.97 7.38 -1.92
C GLY A 68 15.71 8.10 -0.60
N PRO A 69 16.36 7.70 0.50
CA PRO A 69 16.16 8.37 1.79
C PRO A 69 16.49 9.86 1.77
N TYR A 70 17.46 10.28 0.98
CA TYR A 70 17.82 11.70 0.88
C TYR A 70 16.73 12.49 0.16
N VAL A 71 16.08 11.89 -0.84
CA VAL A 71 14.97 12.53 -1.54
C VAL A 71 13.74 12.58 -0.63
N GLU A 72 13.49 11.51 0.10
CA GLU A 72 12.34 11.43 1.02
C GLU A 72 12.49 12.42 2.18
N LEU A 73 13.63 12.40 2.86
CA LEU A 73 13.84 13.11 4.12
C LEU A 73 14.63 14.40 3.96
N GLY A 74 15.27 14.59 2.81
CA GLY A 74 16.12 15.75 2.57
C GLY A 74 17.53 15.56 3.10
N SER A 75 18.40 16.49 2.74
CA SER A 75 19.78 16.56 3.18
C SER A 75 20.19 18.04 3.24
N PRO A 76 21.40 18.37 3.70
CA PRO A 76 21.83 19.77 3.68
C PRO A 76 21.78 20.43 2.30
N THR A 77 21.83 19.64 1.23
CA THR A 77 21.85 20.16 -0.14
C THR A 77 20.60 19.79 -0.94
N ILE A 78 19.73 18.92 -0.41
CA ILE A 78 18.52 18.43 -1.11
C ILE A 78 17.31 18.73 -0.26
N LYS A 79 16.31 19.39 -0.85
CA LYS A 79 15.03 19.62 -0.18
C LYS A 79 14.24 18.31 -0.11
N ALA A 80 13.63 18.03 1.05
CA ALA A 80 12.82 16.84 1.24
C ALA A 80 11.57 16.86 0.35
N HIS A 81 11.26 15.75 -0.30
CA HIS A 81 10.05 15.60 -1.11
C HIS A 81 8.94 14.83 -0.41
N HIS A 82 9.28 14.00 0.56
CA HIS A 82 8.30 13.21 1.35
C HIS A 82 7.33 12.43 0.47
N MET A 83 7.81 11.87 -0.63
CA MET A 83 6.96 11.18 -1.60
C MET A 83 6.29 9.94 -1.02
N LEU A 84 7.00 9.19 -0.17
CA LEU A 84 6.44 7.99 0.47
C LEU A 84 5.48 8.38 1.60
N GLN A 85 5.87 9.32 2.44
CA GLN A 85 5.05 9.78 3.54
C GLN A 85 3.73 10.36 3.04
N LYS A 86 3.79 11.25 2.05
CA LYS A 86 2.60 11.88 1.48
C LYS A 86 1.70 10.86 0.79
N ALA A 87 2.29 9.91 0.07
CA ALA A 87 1.51 8.85 -0.56
C ALA A 87 0.74 8.03 0.48
N ALA A 88 1.36 7.77 1.62
CA ALA A 88 0.72 6.99 2.69
C ALA A 88 -0.34 7.79 3.45
N THR A 89 -0.12 9.09 3.67
CA THR A 89 -0.93 9.87 4.62
C THR A 89 -1.97 10.78 3.97
N GLU A 90 -1.78 11.18 2.72
CA GLU A 90 -2.68 12.15 2.08
C GLU A 90 -3.87 11.52 1.34
N HIS A 91 -3.94 10.20 1.28
CA HIS A 91 -4.98 9.47 0.54
C HIS A 91 -5.68 8.42 1.41
N THR A 92 -5.78 8.68 2.72
CA THR A 92 -6.34 7.71 3.67
C THR A 92 -7.79 7.38 3.37
N ASP A 93 -8.58 8.36 2.92
CA ASP A 93 -9.99 8.12 2.57
C ASP A 93 -10.11 7.17 1.37
N GLU A 94 -9.22 7.32 0.39
CA GLU A 94 -9.18 6.44 -0.78
C GLU A 94 -8.82 5.02 -0.36
N TYR A 95 -7.82 4.86 0.49
CA TYR A 95 -7.38 3.54 0.97
C TYR A 95 -8.47 2.86 1.78
N LYS A 96 -9.15 3.61 2.63
CA LYS A 96 -10.27 3.10 3.40
C LYS A 96 -11.37 2.58 2.48
N ARG A 97 -11.70 3.34 1.44
CA ARG A 97 -12.73 2.97 0.47
C ARG A 97 -12.35 1.71 -0.29
N LEU A 98 -11.08 1.59 -0.70
CA LEU A 98 -10.60 0.40 -1.38
C LEU A 98 -10.75 -0.85 -0.51
N MET A 99 -10.44 -0.74 0.77
CA MET A 99 -10.62 -1.86 1.70
C MET A 99 -12.09 -2.17 1.92
N GLU A 100 -12.91 -1.15 2.13
CA GLU A 100 -14.36 -1.36 2.30
C GLU A 100 -14.98 -2.06 1.09
N ASP A 101 -14.61 -1.63 -0.11
CA ASP A 101 -15.13 -2.24 -1.34
C ASP A 101 -14.68 -3.69 -1.46
N SER A 102 -13.43 -3.98 -1.14
CA SER A 102 -12.92 -5.34 -1.16
C SER A 102 -13.67 -6.23 -0.17
N MET A 103 -13.91 -5.73 1.05
CA MET A 103 -14.59 -6.48 2.08
C MET A 103 -16.06 -6.72 1.75
N LYS A 104 -16.72 -5.77 1.08
CA LYS A 104 -18.11 -5.94 0.65
C LYS A 104 -18.28 -7.07 -0.35
N ASN A 105 -17.25 -7.35 -1.12
CA ASN A 105 -17.27 -8.39 -2.15
C ASN A 105 -16.72 -9.72 -1.65
N ALA A 106 -16.58 -9.84 -0.35
CA ALA A 106 -16.07 -11.06 0.27
C ALA A 106 -17.08 -12.21 0.22
#